data_ec79e4ab6664d00473fe918e90da8f37
#
_entry.id   ec79e4ab6664d00473fe918e90da8f37
#
_cell.length_a   1.000
_cell.length_b   1.000
_cell.length_c   1.000
_cell.angle_alpha   90.00
_cell.angle_beta   90.00
_cell.angle_gamma   90.00
#
_symmetry.space_group_name_H-M   'P 1'
#
loop_
_entity.id
_entity.type
_entity.pdbx_description
1 polymer ?
#
loop_
_entity_poly.entity_id
_entity_poly.type
_entity_poly.pdbx_seq_one_letter_code
_entity_poly.pdbx_strand_id
1 'polypeptide(L)'
;MTDYVLGDRGTVQVITDDYYDAEILQVFEELLIDRERVWNGEVRLVPEPDNPYQPQAIAVYADDLKLGRLSPEDSAAYWGPITRVVASGYDAVTRMQLSAVLRGVTGETHIESSGQLSLSAPGSLFPLNNAPTQATLLPQGASMKVLDEKDHSEYLHSILPPSGEGRVILSLENNQIKHADRRVVDSVDILHDRKVVGRLSTQISEQLAPVIRYAYEHDKLTSAWGTIRGNSFELSLTVQAARPSEIPAEWYQELPNYLPELLPAAPSYEVPPAYVPTEGEATRSNAPKKKRSLMPSRPATADQALTETGAYEIADTDNSNSLGLQRISVLLGLVGGLILVTGLVLVFFKPLLGILGIVLGASVAFLALFVGRDNSYTEEEVSADPLEH
;
A
#
# COMPACT_ATOMS: atom_id res chain seq x y z
N MET A 1 6.70 23.77 3.72
CA MET A 1 6.21 23.49 2.34
C MET A 1 4.72 23.23 2.47
N THR A 2 3.96 23.32 1.39
CA THR A 2 2.52 23.00 1.42
C THR A 2 2.34 21.54 1.08
N ASP A 3 1.42 20.86 1.77
CA ASP A 3 1.21 19.43 1.63
C ASP A 3 0.47 19.09 0.34
N TYR A 4 0.95 18.07 -0.34
CA TYR A 4 0.27 17.40 -1.44
C TYR A 4 -0.19 16.01 -0.97
N VAL A 5 -1.49 15.88 -0.69
CA VAL A 5 -2.06 14.61 -0.23
C VAL A 5 -2.14 13.63 -1.39
N LEU A 6 -1.39 12.54 -1.27
CA LEU A 6 -1.35 11.47 -2.27
C LEU A 6 -2.62 10.61 -2.22
N GLY A 7 -2.85 9.84 -3.29
CA GLY A 7 -3.93 8.86 -3.31
C GLY A 7 -3.72 7.76 -2.26
N ASP A 8 -4.75 7.45 -1.48
CA ASP A 8 -4.71 6.58 -0.31
C ASP A 8 -5.31 5.16 -0.53
N ARG A 9 -5.62 4.82 -1.78
CA ARG A 9 -6.24 3.53 -2.13
C ARG A 9 -5.20 2.50 -2.50
N GLY A 10 -4.69 1.82 -1.51
CA GLY A 10 -3.69 0.78 -1.65
C GLY A 10 -2.88 0.66 -0.38
N THR A 11 -2.03 -0.33 -0.32
CA THR A 11 -1.16 -0.56 0.83
C THR A 11 0.26 -0.82 0.32
N VAL A 12 1.21 -0.05 0.83
CA VAL A 12 2.64 -0.22 0.55
C VAL A 12 3.36 -0.48 1.87
N GLN A 13 4.20 -1.50 1.90
CA GLN A 13 4.97 -1.84 3.10
C GLN A 13 6.15 -0.89 3.27
N VAL A 14 6.41 -0.51 4.50
CA VAL A 14 7.58 0.28 4.90
C VAL A 14 8.60 -0.64 5.53
N ILE A 15 9.85 -0.53 5.13
CA ILE A 15 10.97 -1.21 5.80
C ILE A 15 11.29 -0.42 7.07
N THR A 16 11.03 -1.05 8.21
CA THR A 16 11.23 -0.52 9.55
C THR A 16 12.23 -1.39 10.28
N ASP A 17 13.44 -1.56 9.72
CA ASP A 17 14.50 -2.36 10.31
C ASP A 17 15.14 -1.64 11.54
N ASP A 18 16.01 -2.33 12.27
CA ASP A 18 16.63 -1.89 13.52
C ASP A 18 17.32 -0.49 13.45
N TYR A 19 17.51 0.03 12.23
CA TYR A 19 18.12 1.36 12.04
C TYR A 19 17.19 2.51 12.39
N TYR A 20 15.89 2.25 12.55
CA TYR A 20 14.87 3.25 12.84
C TYR A 20 14.28 3.11 14.25
N ASP A 21 14.81 2.19 15.07
CA ASP A 21 14.28 1.86 16.40
C ASP A 21 14.23 3.08 17.32
N ALA A 22 15.26 3.92 17.28
CA ALA A 22 15.33 5.12 18.14
C ALA A 22 14.22 6.14 17.80
N GLU A 23 13.95 6.34 16.52
CA GLU A 23 12.92 7.24 16.02
C GLU A 23 11.51 6.64 16.25
N ILE A 24 11.36 5.33 16.05
CA ILE A 24 10.10 4.62 16.32
C ILE A 24 9.73 4.71 17.81
N LEU A 25 10.69 4.55 18.71
CA LEU A 25 10.46 4.73 20.16
C LEU A 25 9.91 6.11 20.49
N GLN A 26 10.35 7.15 19.81
CA GLN A 26 9.89 8.52 20.06
C GLN A 26 8.42 8.70 19.65
N VAL A 27 7.95 8.00 18.58
CA VAL A 27 6.54 8.06 18.14
C VAL A 27 5.60 7.44 19.15
N PHE A 28 6.02 6.36 19.83
CA PHE A 28 5.15 5.65 20.77
C PHE A 28 5.25 6.16 22.23
N GLU A 29 6.17 7.07 22.52
CA GLU A 29 6.48 7.57 23.87
C GLU A 29 6.90 6.45 24.85
N GLU A 30 6.15 5.35 24.86
CA GLU A 30 6.42 4.18 25.71
C GLU A 30 5.96 2.89 25.01
N LEU A 31 6.84 1.90 24.90
CA LEU A 31 6.52 0.54 24.48
C LEU A 31 6.59 -0.43 25.66
N LEU A 32 5.64 -1.31 25.76
CA LEU A 32 5.58 -2.34 26.79
C LEU A 32 6.05 -3.68 26.22
N ILE A 33 6.69 -4.50 27.08
CA ILE A 33 7.16 -5.83 26.69
C ILE A 33 5.96 -6.70 26.31
N ASP A 34 6.08 -7.39 25.17
CA ASP A 34 5.09 -8.31 24.59
C ASP A 34 3.69 -7.72 24.38
N ARG A 35 3.57 -6.40 24.32
CA ARG A 35 2.31 -5.71 24.03
C ARG A 35 2.47 -4.82 22.83
N GLU A 36 1.81 -5.21 21.75
CA GLU A 36 1.77 -4.42 20.52
C GLU A 36 1.01 -3.10 20.73
N ARG A 37 1.58 -2.04 20.21
CA ARG A 37 0.92 -0.73 20.08
C ARG A 37 0.84 -0.35 18.61
N VAL A 38 -0.23 0.36 18.26
CA VAL A 38 -0.48 0.85 16.90
C VAL A 38 -0.59 2.37 16.93
N TRP A 39 0.18 3.00 16.07
CA TRP A 39 0.11 4.42 15.77
C TRP A 39 -0.48 4.62 14.37
N ASN A 40 -1.34 5.61 14.20
CA ASN A 40 -1.87 6.03 12.91
C ASN A 40 -1.65 7.53 12.78
N GLY A 41 -0.94 7.94 11.75
CA GLY A 41 -0.62 9.34 11.53
C GLY A 41 -0.37 9.66 10.06
N GLU A 42 -0.16 10.94 9.82
CA GLU A 42 0.28 11.44 8.54
C GLU A 42 1.81 11.36 8.47
N VAL A 43 2.31 11.00 7.29
CA VAL A 43 3.75 10.89 7.03
C VAL A 43 4.10 11.52 5.70
N ARG A 44 5.32 12.00 5.62
CA ARG A 44 5.91 12.63 4.45
C ARG A 44 6.86 11.65 3.76
N LEU A 45 6.72 11.52 2.43
CA LEU A 45 7.61 10.72 1.59
C LEU A 45 8.71 11.62 1.03
N VAL A 46 9.95 11.35 1.40
CA VAL A 46 11.11 12.17 1.08
C VAL A 46 12.04 11.41 0.14
N PRO A 47 12.20 11.82 -1.12
CA PRO A 47 13.17 11.22 -2.01
C PRO A 47 14.60 11.61 -1.59
N GLU A 48 15.48 10.63 -1.46
CA GLU A 48 16.88 10.78 -1.06
C GLU A 48 17.81 10.43 -2.24
N PRO A 49 18.05 11.35 -3.21
CA PRO A 49 18.92 11.09 -4.36
C PRO A 49 20.39 10.87 -3.96
N ASP A 50 20.76 11.39 -2.83
CA ASP A 50 22.11 11.34 -2.23
C ASP A 50 22.28 10.19 -1.21
N ASN A 51 21.30 9.28 -1.09
CA ASN A 51 21.41 8.14 -0.19
C ASN A 51 22.54 7.20 -0.65
N PRO A 52 23.58 6.98 0.19
CA PRO A 52 24.76 6.21 -0.20
C PRO A 52 24.52 4.69 -0.27
N TYR A 53 23.40 4.22 0.26
CA TYR A 53 23.11 2.79 0.37
C TYR A 53 22.08 2.31 -0.64
N GLN A 54 21.17 3.19 -1.06
CA GLN A 54 20.09 2.85 -1.99
C GLN A 54 19.85 4.00 -2.96
N PRO A 55 20.29 3.89 -4.24
CA PRO A 55 19.90 4.86 -5.26
C PRO A 55 18.37 4.94 -5.35
N GLN A 56 17.85 6.16 -5.48
CA GLN A 56 16.41 6.42 -5.52
C GLN A 56 15.65 5.96 -4.25
N ALA A 57 16.28 6.06 -3.07
CA ALA A 57 15.58 5.78 -1.81
C ALA A 57 14.46 6.80 -1.58
N ILE A 58 13.32 6.30 -1.07
CA ILE A 58 12.24 7.15 -0.57
C ILE A 58 12.08 6.85 0.91
N ALA A 59 12.44 7.83 1.74
CA ALA A 59 12.32 7.76 3.18
C ALA A 59 10.91 8.17 3.64
N VAL A 60 10.49 7.65 4.79
CA VAL A 60 9.18 7.92 5.40
C VAL A 60 9.40 8.66 6.71
N TYR A 61 8.87 9.88 6.80
CA TYR A 61 9.01 10.74 7.96
C TYR A 61 7.66 11.04 8.62
N ALA A 62 7.58 10.92 9.94
CA ALA A 62 6.56 11.55 10.75
C ALA A 62 7.21 12.76 11.42
N ASP A 63 6.74 13.96 11.11
CA ASP A 63 7.41 15.21 11.45
C ASP A 63 8.90 15.17 11.03
N ASP A 64 9.83 15.21 12.00
CA ASP A 64 11.26 15.13 11.75
C ASP A 64 11.85 13.73 12.03
N LEU A 65 11.00 12.76 12.38
CA LEU A 65 11.43 11.39 12.71
C LEU A 65 11.40 10.51 11.47
N LYS A 66 12.54 9.97 11.07
CA LYS A 66 12.65 9.01 9.97
C LYS A 66 12.23 7.62 10.45
N LEU A 67 11.06 7.16 10.08
CA LEU A 67 10.48 5.91 10.57
C LEU A 67 10.82 4.69 9.71
N GLY A 68 11.35 4.91 8.51
CA GLY A 68 11.64 3.82 7.60
C GLY A 68 11.87 4.30 6.17
N ARG A 69 11.83 3.36 5.25
CA ARG A 69 11.95 3.61 3.81
C ARG A 69 11.09 2.64 3.01
N LEU A 70 10.82 2.99 1.77
CA LEU A 70 10.23 2.03 0.82
C LEU A 70 11.25 0.97 0.41
N SER A 71 10.75 -0.20 0.00
CA SER A 71 11.59 -1.22 -0.63
C SER A 71 12.30 -0.66 -1.87
N PRO A 72 13.43 -1.22 -2.32
CA PRO A 72 14.06 -0.79 -3.58
C PRO A 72 13.14 -0.87 -4.80
N GLU A 73 12.25 -1.87 -4.84
CA GLU A 73 11.26 -2.06 -5.90
C GLU A 73 10.19 -0.97 -5.85
N ASP A 74 9.58 -0.74 -4.69
CA ASP A 74 8.58 0.30 -4.51
C ASP A 74 9.19 1.69 -4.71
N SER A 75 10.39 1.94 -4.18
CA SER A 75 11.10 3.20 -4.39
C SER A 75 11.30 3.49 -5.87
N ALA A 76 11.71 2.51 -6.67
CA ALA A 76 11.86 2.70 -8.12
C ALA A 76 10.52 2.99 -8.81
N ALA A 77 9.44 2.31 -8.40
CA ALA A 77 8.10 2.51 -8.95
C ALA A 77 7.52 3.89 -8.61
N TYR A 78 7.73 4.37 -7.39
CA TYR A 78 7.20 5.63 -6.89
C TYR A 78 8.14 6.83 -7.10
N TRP A 79 9.38 6.61 -7.51
CA TRP A 79 10.39 7.67 -7.65
C TRP A 79 9.94 8.84 -8.52
N GLY A 80 9.51 8.57 -9.75
CA GLY A 80 9.03 9.61 -10.67
C GLY A 80 7.86 10.42 -10.11
N PRO A 81 6.78 9.78 -9.67
CA PRO A 81 5.67 10.47 -9.02
C PRO A 81 6.05 11.31 -7.81
N ILE A 82 6.82 10.78 -6.86
CA ILE A 82 7.18 11.50 -5.63
C ILE A 82 8.14 12.66 -5.93
N THR A 83 9.16 12.44 -6.77
CA THR A 83 10.08 13.52 -7.17
C THR A 83 9.34 14.62 -7.94
N ARG A 84 8.29 14.31 -8.69
CA ARG A 84 7.44 15.32 -9.34
C ARG A 84 6.78 16.25 -8.32
N VAL A 85 6.22 15.69 -7.24
CA VAL A 85 5.59 16.48 -6.17
C VAL A 85 6.61 17.40 -5.50
N VAL A 86 7.76 16.83 -5.10
CA VAL A 86 8.81 17.58 -4.41
C VAL A 86 9.43 18.67 -5.31
N ALA A 87 9.71 18.37 -6.56
CA ALA A 87 10.20 19.34 -7.54
C ALA A 87 9.18 20.46 -7.85
N SER A 88 7.89 20.19 -7.62
CA SER A 88 6.83 21.21 -7.73
C SER A 88 6.73 22.10 -6.48
N GLY A 89 7.55 21.88 -5.46
CA GLY A 89 7.60 22.70 -4.25
C GLY A 89 6.63 22.25 -3.15
N TYR A 90 6.14 21.01 -3.20
CA TYR A 90 5.22 20.45 -2.23
C TYR A 90 5.84 19.29 -1.44
N ASP A 91 5.31 19.04 -0.26
CA ASP A 91 5.58 17.83 0.51
C ASP A 91 4.63 16.71 0.08
N ALA A 92 5.17 15.55 -0.26
CA ALA A 92 4.37 14.39 -0.65
C ALA A 92 3.87 13.66 0.62
N VAL A 93 2.58 13.77 0.93
CA VAL A 93 2.01 13.34 2.20
C VAL A 93 1.03 12.17 2.01
N THR A 94 1.05 11.23 2.93
CA THR A 94 0.10 10.12 2.98
C THR A 94 -0.10 9.66 4.43
N ARG A 95 -1.01 8.69 4.65
CA ARG A 95 -1.24 8.10 5.97
C ARG A 95 -0.42 6.84 6.16
N MET A 96 0.06 6.64 7.38
CA MET A 96 0.76 5.44 7.79
C MET A 96 0.11 4.82 9.01
N GLN A 97 0.03 3.49 9.00
CA GLN A 97 -0.17 2.70 10.21
C GLN A 97 1.17 2.06 10.57
N LEU A 98 1.63 2.30 11.78
CA LEU A 98 2.84 1.73 12.34
C LEU A 98 2.48 0.92 13.57
N SER A 99 2.83 -0.37 13.59
CA SER A 99 2.76 -1.19 14.79
C SER A 99 4.16 -1.47 15.33
N ALA A 100 4.29 -1.51 16.64
CA ALA A 100 5.54 -1.84 17.30
C ALA A 100 5.30 -2.60 18.60
N VAL A 101 6.21 -3.53 18.91
CA VAL A 101 6.23 -4.31 20.13
C VAL A 101 7.66 -4.45 20.63
N LEU A 102 7.86 -4.29 21.93
CA LEU A 102 9.14 -4.54 22.58
C LEU A 102 9.25 -6.03 22.95
N ARG A 103 10.24 -6.72 22.39
CA ARG A 103 10.52 -8.13 22.74
C ARG A 103 11.69 -8.22 23.67
N GLY A 104 11.51 -8.97 24.77
CA GLY A 104 12.59 -9.27 25.71
C GLY A 104 13.12 -10.68 25.48
N VAL A 105 14.37 -10.81 25.05
CA VAL A 105 15.04 -12.11 24.92
C VAL A 105 16.30 -12.11 25.79
N THR A 106 16.34 -12.97 26.82
CA THR A 106 17.52 -13.21 27.68
C THR A 106 18.24 -11.96 28.21
N GLY A 107 17.48 -10.90 28.55
CA GLY A 107 18.01 -9.67 29.14
C GLY A 107 18.33 -8.54 28.17
N GLU A 108 18.20 -8.76 26.88
CA GLU A 108 18.21 -7.73 25.84
C GLU A 108 16.79 -7.49 25.30
N THR A 109 16.47 -6.26 25.02
CA THR A 109 15.19 -5.89 24.41
C THR A 109 15.45 -5.40 22.99
N HIS A 110 14.61 -5.83 22.06
CA HIS A 110 14.59 -5.34 20.67
C HIS A 110 13.18 -4.95 20.28
N ILE A 111 13.06 -4.09 19.29
CA ILE A 111 11.77 -3.64 18.75
C ILE A 111 11.45 -4.48 17.52
N GLU A 112 10.26 -5.05 17.49
CA GLU A 112 9.68 -5.57 16.26
C GLU A 112 8.65 -4.54 15.78
N SER A 113 8.87 -3.99 14.60
CA SER A 113 7.98 -2.99 14.01
C SER A 113 7.52 -3.37 12.62
N SER A 114 6.35 -2.88 12.23
CA SER A 114 5.78 -3.05 10.90
C SER A 114 5.02 -1.79 10.50
N GLY A 115 5.36 -1.22 9.36
CA GLY A 115 4.77 -0.01 8.83
C GLY A 115 4.03 -0.26 7.52
N GLN A 116 2.86 0.35 7.37
CA GLN A 116 2.05 0.30 6.15
C GLN A 116 1.58 1.71 5.77
N LEU A 117 1.84 2.10 4.53
CA LEU A 117 1.32 3.34 3.96
C LEU A 117 -0.02 3.09 3.26
N SER A 118 -0.94 4.02 3.41
CA SER A 118 -2.13 4.10 2.57
C SER A 118 -1.76 4.86 1.30
N LEU A 119 -1.33 4.15 0.26
CA LEU A 119 -0.80 4.75 -0.96
C LEU A 119 -1.33 4.05 -2.20
N SER A 120 -1.92 4.83 -3.11
CA SER A 120 -2.40 4.31 -4.39
C SER A 120 -1.23 3.88 -5.29
N ALA A 121 -1.51 3.00 -6.25
CA ALA A 121 -0.51 2.63 -7.26
C ALA A 121 0.09 3.87 -7.96
N PRO A 122 1.35 3.83 -8.42
CA PRO A 122 2.04 5.01 -8.98
C PRO A 122 1.27 5.76 -10.07
N GLY A 123 0.55 5.03 -10.93
CA GLY A 123 -0.27 5.61 -11.99
C GLY A 123 -1.61 6.22 -11.53
N SER A 124 -1.98 6.04 -10.25
CA SER A 124 -3.25 6.52 -9.67
C SER A 124 -3.04 7.53 -8.53
N LEU A 125 -1.83 8.05 -8.36
CA LEU A 125 -1.51 9.03 -7.33
C LEU A 125 -2.08 10.42 -7.62
N PHE A 126 -2.20 10.78 -8.89
CA PHE A 126 -2.64 12.10 -9.35
C PHE A 126 -4.00 12.03 -10.02
N PRO A 127 -4.74 13.13 -10.04
CA PRO A 127 -5.99 13.18 -10.78
C PRO A 127 -5.74 13.13 -12.30
N LEU A 128 -6.68 12.52 -13.03
CA LEU A 128 -6.65 12.42 -14.48
C LEU A 128 -7.02 13.75 -15.16
N ASN A 129 -7.63 14.67 -14.43
CA ASN A 129 -8.04 15.99 -14.90
C ASN A 129 -7.70 17.09 -13.89
N ASN A 130 -7.88 18.34 -14.30
CA ASN A 130 -7.64 19.49 -13.44
C ASN A 130 -8.94 20.01 -12.84
N ALA A 131 -8.85 20.66 -11.67
CA ALA A 131 -9.96 21.40 -11.12
C ALA A 131 -10.25 22.67 -11.97
N PRO A 132 -11.50 23.14 -11.99
CA PRO A 132 -11.81 24.46 -12.54
C PRO A 132 -11.04 25.55 -11.78
N THR A 133 -10.58 26.58 -12.50
CA THR A 133 -9.74 27.66 -11.93
C THR A 133 -10.37 28.44 -10.78
N GLN A 134 -11.70 28.46 -10.68
CA GLN A 134 -12.45 29.13 -9.61
C GLN A 134 -13.08 28.13 -8.64
N ALA A 135 -12.58 26.92 -8.57
CA ALA A 135 -13.13 25.93 -7.67
C ALA A 135 -12.56 26.07 -6.25
N THR A 136 -13.38 25.75 -5.26
CA THR A 136 -12.93 25.40 -3.93
C THR A 136 -13.02 23.88 -3.76
N LEU A 137 -11.99 23.28 -3.18
CA LEU A 137 -11.93 21.85 -2.98
C LEU A 137 -12.46 21.48 -1.59
N LEU A 138 -13.47 20.63 -1.53
CA LEU A 138 -13.95 20.08 -0.27
C LEU A 138 -12.88 19.24 0.42
N PRO A 139 -12.77 19.30 1.75
CA PRO A 139 -11.91 18.40 2.48
C PRO A 139 -12.27 16.96 2.19
N GLN A 140 -11.24 16.09 2.12
CA GLN A 140 -11.46 14.67 1.90
C GLN A 140 -12.22 14.04 3.08
N GLY A 141 -13.10 13.10 2.76
CA GLY A 141 -13.91 12.39 3.74
C GLY A 141 -14.35 11.02 3.22
N ALA A 142 -15.47 10.55 3.72
CA ALA A 142 -16.00 9.26 3.31
C ALA A 142 -16.32 9.20 1.81
N SER A 143 -16.10 8.03 1.20
CA SER A 143 -16.43 7.79 -0.19
C SER A 143 -17.94 7.65 -0.37
N MET A 144 -18.53 8.45 -1.26
CA MET A 144 -19.95 8.48 -1.58
C MET A 144 -20.15 7.98 -3.01
N LYS A 145 -21.10 7.06 -3.20
CA LYS A 145 -21.41 6.52 -4.52
C LYS A 145 -22.13 7.57 -5.36
N VAL A 146 -21.70 7.72 -6.62
CA VAL A 146 -22.44 8.49 -7.63
C VAL A 146 -23.54 7.59 -8.19
N LEU A 147 -24.73 8.14 -8.38
CA LEU A 147 -25.87 7.47 -8.98
C LEU A 147 -26.01 7.88 -10.45
N ASP A 148 -26.72 7.06 -11.21
CA ASP A 148 -27.01 7.28 -12.64
C ASP A 148 -25.76 7.31 -13.55
N GLU A 149 -24.61 6.85 -13.04
CA GLU A 149 -23.35 6.72 -13.79
C GLU A 149 -23.48 5.87 -15.05
N LYS A 150 -24.45 4.94 -15.08
CA LYS A 150 -24.70 4.06 -16.23
C LYS A 150 -25.18 4.84 -17.45
N ASP A 151 -25.92 5.92 -17.24
CA ASP A 151 -26.43 6.77 -18.32
C ASP A 151 -25.30 7.55 -19.01
N HIS A 152 -24.14 7.62 -18.36
CA HIS A 152 -22.93 8.30 -18.82
C HIS A 152 -21.77 7.34 -19.09
N SER A 153 -22.03 6.04 -19.18
CA SER A 153 -21.03 4.98 -19.24
C SER A 153 -20.04 5.13 -20.40
N GLU A 154 -20.51 5.53 -21.58
CA GLU A 154 -19.64 5.72 -22.76
C GLU A 154 -18.56 6.78 -22.49
N TYR A 155 -18.96 7.92 -21.92
CA TYR A 155 -18.02 8.97 -21.55
C TYR A 155 -17.07 8.53 -20.43
N LEU A 156 -17.62 7.91 -19.39
CA LEU A 156 -16.81 7.47 -18.26
C LEU A 156 -15.80 6.37 -18.65
N HIS A 157 -16.15 5.47 -19.57
CA HIS A 157 -15.18 4.52 -20.14
C HIS A 157 -14.07 5.21 -20.95
N SER A 158 -14.37 6.34 -21.59
CA SER A 158 -13.36 7.07 -22.37
C SER A 158 -12.28 7.73 -21.51
N ILE A 159 -12.57 7.99 -20.23
CA ILE A 159 -11.63 8.58 -19.26
C ILE A 159 -11.02 7.56 -18.30
N LEU A 160 -11.52 6.32 -18.32
CA LEU A 160 -10.98 5.25 -17.50
C LEU A 160 -9.55 4.90 -17.95
N PRO A 161 -8.55 4.98 -17.06
CA PRO A 161 -7.19 4.63 -17.44
C PRO A 161 -7.06 3.11 -17.68
N PRO A 162 -6.03 2.66 -18.42
CA PRO A 162 -5.77 1.24 -18.68
C PRO A 162 -5.58 0.39 -17.41
N SER A 163 -5.19 1.02 -16.31
CA SER A 163 -5.09 0.37 -14.99
C SER A 163 -6.44 -0.04 -14.40
N GLY A 164 -7.55 0.45 -14.97
CA GLY A 164 -8.89 0.21 -14.45
C GLY A 164 -9.27 1.04 -13.21
N GLU A 165 -8.38 1.90 -12.72
CA GLU A 165 -8.65 2.81 -11.60
C GLU A 165 -7.89 4.13 -11.78
N GLY A 166 -8.56 5.25 -11.51
CA GLY A 166 -7.97 6.58 -11.54
C GLY A 166 -8.63 7.55 -10.56
N ARG A 167 -7.85 8.54 -10.11
CA ARG A 167 -8.39 9.69 -9.37
C ARG A 167 -8.87 10.74 -10.34
N VAL A 168 -9.94 11.40 -9.99
CA VAL A 168 -10.52 12.50 -10.78
C VAL A 168 -10.92 13.64 -9.86
N ILE A 169 -10.99 14.84 -10.41
CA ILE A 169 -11.62 15.97 -9.76
C ILE A 169 -13.01 16.15 -10.33
N LEU A 170 -13.99 16.14 -9.46
CA LEU A 170 -15.40 16.27 -9.81
C LEU A 170 -15.92 17.62 -9.31
N SER A 171 -16.70 18.32 -10.14
CA SER A 171 -17.45 19.48 -9.70
C SER A 171 -18.81 19.05 -9.20
N LEU A 172 -19.29 19.73 -8.15
CA LEU A 172 -20.57 19.49 -7.53
C LEU A 172 -21.45 20.73 -7.75
N GLU A 173 -22.57 20.52 -8.42
CA GLU A 173 -23.54 21.60 -8.68
C GLU A 173 -24.88 21.30 -8.01
N ASN A 174 -25.40 22.30 -7.32
CA ASN A 174 -26.72 22.20 -6.69
C ASN A 174 -27.82 22.35 -7.75
N ASN A 175 -28.67 21.37 -7.82
CA ASN A 175 -29.82 21.33 -8.71
C ASN A 175 -31.09 21.03 -7.91
N GLN A 176 -32.25 21.22 -8.51
CA GLN A 176 -33.54 20.93 -7.91
C GLN A 176 -34.36 20.01 -8.77
N ILE A 177 -34.77 18.89 -8.19
CA ILE A 177 -35.67 17.94 -8.86
C ILE A 177 -37.10 18.18 -8.38
N LYS A 178 -38.02 18.43 -9.32
CA LYS A 178 -39.44 18.52 -9.07
C LYS A 178 -40.07 17.14 -9.23
N HIS A 179 -40.55 16.57 -8.13
CA HIS A 179 -41.30 15.33 -8.17
C HIS A 179 -42.76 15.54 -8.69
N ALA A 180 -43.40 14.46 -9.10
CA ALA A 180 -44.76 14.49 -9.58
C ALA A 180 -45.78 15.02 -8.56
N ASP A 181 -45.50 14.90 -7.29
CA ASP A 181 -46.28 15.41 -6.15
C ASP A 181 -46.00 16.90 -5.86
N ARG A 182 -45.29 17.61 -6.74
CA ARG A 182 -44.88 19.03 -6.63
C ARG A 182 -43.87 19.31 -5.52
N ARG A 183 -43.33 18.29 -4.87
CA ARG A 183 -42.17 18.48 -3.96
C ARG A 183 -40.95 18.84 -4.77
N VAL A 184 -40.22 19.83 -4.27
CA VAL A 184 -38.90 20.20 -4.80
C VAL A 184 -37.87 19.68 -3.81
N VAL A 185 -36.93 18.88 -4.31
CA VAL A 185 -35.87 18.28 -3.51
C VAL A 185 -34.53 18.72 -4.09
N ASP A 186 -33.62 19.10 -3.18
CA ASP A 186 -32.26 19.41 -3.59
C ASP A 186 -31.56 18.15 -4.13
N SER A 187 -30.91 18.29 -5.27
CA SER A 187 -30.08 17.28 -5.90
C SER A 187 -28.70 17.86 -6.16
N VAL A 188 -27.67 17.09 -5.94
CA VAL A 188 -26.30 17.49 -6.31
C VAL A 188 -25.89 16.69 -7.53
N ASP A 189 -25.74 17.41 -8.63
CA ASP A 189 -25.23 16.86 -9.88
C ASP A 189 -23.69 16.79 -9.81
N ILE A 190 -23.12 15.72 -10.32
CA ILE A 190 -21.68 15.47 -10.37
C ILE A 190 -21.21 15.68 -11.80
N LEU A 191 -20.21 16.52 -11.96
CA LEU A 191 -19.66 16.84 -13.26
C LEU A 191 -18.17 16.50 -13.33
N HIS A 192 -17.76 15.96 -14.47
CA HIS A 192 -16.36 15.79 -14.87
C HIS A 192 -16.12 16.65 -16.12
N ASP A 193 -15.15 17.56 -16.06
CA ASP A 193 -14.86 18.50 -17.14
C ASP A 193 -16.12 19.17 -17.73
N ARG A 194 -17.00 19.67 -16.85
CA ARG A 194 -18.27 20.35 -17.16
C ARG A 194 -19.36 19.44 -17.76
N LYS A 195 -19.15 18.14 -17.83
CA LYS A 195 -20.17 17.16 -18.28
C LYS A 195 -20.79 16.49 -17.07
N VAL A 196 -22.10 16.48 -16.97
CA VAL A 196 -22.80 15.70 -15.94
C VAL A 196 -22.48 14.22 -16.15
N VAL A 197 -22.06 13.57 -15.07
CA VAL A 197 -21.69 12.14 -15.07
C VAL A 197 -22.48 11.34 -14.04
N GLY A 198 -23.42 11.98 -13.36
CA GLY A 198 -24.31 11.38 -12.40
C GLY A 198 -24.73 12.36 -11.32
N ARG A 199 -25.28 11.86 -10.23
CA ARG A 199 -25.73 12.66 -9.10
C ARG A 199 -25.52 11.94 -7.77
N LEU A 200 -25.58 12.68 -6.67
CA LEU A 200 -25.60 12.09 -5.33
C LEU A 200 -27.01 11.66 -4.93
N SER A 201 -27.09 10.75 -3.95
CA SER A 201 -28.40 10.39 -3.37
C SER A 201 -29.06 11.61 -2.72
N THR A 202 -30.40 11.62 -2.68
CA THR A 202 -31.19 12.71 -2.08
C THR A 202 -30.70 13.06 -0.67
N GLN A 203 -30.47 12.06 0.16
CA GLN A 203 -30.00 12.26 1.54
C GLN A 203 -28.65 12.97 1.61
N ILE A 204 -27.71 12.61 0.73
CA ILE A 204 -26.39 13.24 0.68
C ILE A 204 -26.48 14.63 0.05
N SER A 205 -27.32 14.78 -0.98
CA SER A 205 -27.59 16.07 -1.63
C SER A 205 -28.13 17.11 -0.65
N GLU A 206 -29.13 16.73 0.15
CA GLU A 206 -29.69 17.62 1.19
C GLU A 206 -28.63 18.08 2.21
N GLN A 207 -27.68 17.23 2.56
CA GLN A 207 -26.59 17.58 3.46
C GLN A 207 -25.57 18.53 2.81
N LEU A 208 -25.13 18.27 1.58
CA LEU A 208 -24.10 19.03 0.90
C LEU A 208 -24.60 20.32 0.24
N ALA A 209 -25.89 20.38 -0.14
CA ALA A 209 -26.45 21.54 -0.84
C ALA A 209 -26.20 22.88 -0.13
N PRO A 210 -26.27 23.00 1.21
CA PRO A 210 -25.95 24.26 1.90
C PRO A 210 -24.48 24.67 1.72
N VAL A 211 -23.54 23.71 1.74
CA VAL A 211 -22.10 23.97 1.59
C VAL A 211 -21.80 24.42 0.15
N ILE A 212 -22.38 23.74 -0.83
CA ILE A 212 -22.22 24.08 -2.26
C ILE A 212 -22.80 25.47 -2.53
N ARG A 213 -23.96 25.78 -1.95
CA ARG A 213 -24.60 27.10 -2.06
C ARG A 213 -23.73 28.19 -1.42
N TYR A 214 -23.16 27.93 -0.25
CA TYR A 214 -22.25 28.85 0.41
C TYR A 214 -21.04 29.18 -0.48
N ALA A 215 -20.38 28.17 -1.07
CA ALA A 215 -19.28 28.38 -1.97
C ALA A 215 -19.69 29.20 -3.22
N TYR A 216 -20.85 28.89 -3.79
CA TYR A 216 -21.38 29.61 -4.94
C TYR A 216 -21.69 31.10 -4.63
N GLU A 217 -22.22 31.41 -3.46
CA GLU A 217 -22.47 32.77 -2.98
C GLU A 217 -21.17 33.59 -2.81
N HIS A 218 -20.00 32.90 -2.75
CA HIS A 218 -18.67 33.49 -2.69
C HIS A 218 -17.91 33.36 -4.04
N ASP A 219 -18.64 33.22 -5.15
CA ASP A 219 -18.09 33.10 -6.50
C ASP A 219 -17.12 31.92 -6.70
N LYS A 220 -17.35 30.82 -5.95
CA LYS A 220 -16.58 29.58 -6.07
C LYS A 220 -17.43 28.42 -6.57
N LEU A 221 -16.85 27.62 -7.47
CA LEU A 221 -17.39 26.32 -7.81
C LEU A 221 -16.95 25.32 -6.75
N THR A 222 -17.83 24.43 -6.34
CA THR A 222 -17.44 23.36 -5.41
C THR A 222 -16.86 22.19 -6.17
N SER A 223 -15.69 21.72 -5.78
CA SER A 223 -15.07 20.51 -6.29
C SER A 223 -14.72 19.53 -5.18
N ALA A 224 -14.61 18.26 -5.53
CA ALA A 224 -14.21 17.22 -4.62
C ALA A 224 -13.36 16.17 -5.35
N TRP A 225 -12.57 15.44 -4.60
CA TRP A 225 -11.90 14.27 -5.10
C TRP A 225 -12.91 13.18 -5.47
N GLY A 226 -12.62 12.46 -6.55
CA GLY A 226 -13.37 11.30 -6.95
C GLY A 226 -12.46 10.14 -7.35
N THR A 227 -13.03 8.96 -7.43
CA THR A 227 -12.35 7.78 -7.97
C THR A 227 -13.25 7.13 -9.00
N ILE A 228 -12.71 6.93 -10.19
CA ILE A 228 -13.30 6.11 -11.23
C ILE A 228 -12.67 4.74 -11.21
N ARG A 229 -13.50 3.70 -11.22
CA ARG A 229 -13.07 2.29 -11.29
C ARG A 229 -13.89 1.55 -12.30
N GLY A 230 -13.27 0.62 -12.99
CA GLY A 230 -14.03 -0.23 -13.89
C GLY A 230 -13.17 -1.11 -14.77
N ASN A 231 -13.89 -1.83 -15.59
CA ASN A 231 -13.39 -2.64 -16.68
C ASN A 231 -14.33 -2.46 -17.87
N SER A 232 -14.19 -3.27 -18.90
CA SER A 232 -15.01 -3.19 -20.12
C SER A 232 -16.53 -3.41 -19.89
N PHE A 233 -16.95 -3.92 -18.72
CA PHE A 233 -18.35 -4.30 -18.44
C PHE A 233 -18.97 -3.50 -17.31
N GLU A 234 -18.18 -3.15 -16.31
CA GLU A 234 -18.65 -2.45 -15.11
C GLU A 234 -17.82 -1.20 -14.88
N LEU A 235 -18.50 -0.16 -14.42
CA LEU A 235 -17.91 1.11 -14.07
C LEU A 235 -18.55 1.61 -12.79
N SER A 236 -17.74 2.21 -11.92
CA SER A 236 -18.17 2.83 -10.69
C SER A 236 -17.45 4.17 -10.51
N LEU A 237 -18.21 5.20 -10.15
CA LEU A 237 -17.70 6.52 -9.82
C LEU A 237 -18.06 6.84 -8.37
N THR A 238 -17.10 7.35 -7.62
CA THR A 238 -17.31 7.79 -6.23
C THR A 238 -16.76 9.19 -6.02
N VAL A 239 -17.40 9.94 -5.13
CA VAL A 239 -16.95 11.25 -4.62
C VAL A 239 -16.40 11.07 -3.20
N GLN A 240 -15.32 11.73 -2.88
CA GLN A 240 -14.72 11.77 -1.55
C GLN A 240 -14.80 13.19 -1.00
N ALA A 241 -15.73 13.42 -0.09
CA ALA A 241 -15.89 14.71 0.57
C ALA A 241 -16.27 14.52 2.03
N ALA A 242 -15.80 15.43 2.88
CA ALA A 242 -16.20 15.50 4.26
C ALA A 242 -17.68 15.86 4.38
N ARG A 243 -18.35 15.34 5.39
CA ARG A 243 -19.71 15.76 5.74
C ARG A 243 -19.69 17.20 6.24
N PRO A 244 -20.77 17.96 6.11
CA PRO A 244 -20.82 19.35 6.56
C PRO A 244 -20.38 19.56 8.02
N SER A 245 -20.68 18.60 8.89
CA SER A 245 -20.26 18.62 10.31
C SER A 245 -18.76 18.35 10.53
N GLU A 246 -18.08 17.83 9.52
CA GLU A 246 -16.65 17.46 9.55
C GLU A 246 -15.78 18.51 8.83
N ILE A 247 -16.42 19.48 8.15
CA ILE A 247 -15.70 20.55 7.44
C ILE A 247 -15.19 21.56 8.47
N PRO A 248 -13.86 21.81 8.53
CA PRO A 248 -13.28 22.79 9.45
C PRO A 248 -13.79 24.21 9.20
N ALA A 249 -13.87 25.02 10.27
CA ALA A 249 -14.32 26.41 10.17
C ALA A 249 -13.41 27.25 9.26
N GLU A 250 -12.14 26.93 9.21
CA GLU A 250 -11.12 27.56 8.38
C GLU A 250 -11.45 27.41 6.90
N TRP A 251 -12.00 26.25 6.49
CA TRP A 251 -12.41 26.04 5.11
C TRP A 251 -13.47 27.04 4.64
N TYR A 252 -14.43 27.38 5.50
CA TYR A 252 -15.46 28.38 5.17
C TYR A 252 -14.91 29.81 5.08
N GLN A 253 -13.81 30.10 5.78
CA GLN A 253 -13.15 31.40 5.74
C GLN A 253 -12.26 31.57 4.53
N GLU A 254 -11.53 30.53 4.17
CA GLU A 254 -10.50 30.58 3.12
C GLU A 254 -11.02 30.14 1.74
N LEU A 255 -12.02 29.24 1.72
CA LEU A 255 -12.50 28.59 0.50
C LEU A 255 -11.32 28.19 -0.39
N PRO A 256 -10.47 27.25 0.07
CA PRO A 256 -9.19 26.95 -0.55
C PRO A 256 -9.34 26.63 -2.03
N ASN A 257 -8.60 27.34 -2.82
CA ASN A 257 -8.83 27.54 -4.25
C ASN A 257 -8.01 26.60 -5.15
N TYR A 258 -7.25 25.65 -4.57
CA TYR A 258 -6.28 24.96 -5.41
C TYR A 258 -6.18 23.46 -5.17
N LEU A 259 -6.09 22.77 -6.29
CA LEU A 259 -5.20 21.63 -6.41
C LEU A 259 -3.82 22.19 -6.66
N PRO A 260 -2.81 21.74 -5.90
CA PRO A 260 -1.44 22.13 -6.17
C PRO A 260 -1.08 21.83 -7.64
N GLU A 261 -0.63 22.82 -8.38
CA GLU A 261 -0.16 22.62 -9.73
C GLU A 261 1.19 21.90 -9.69
N LEU A 262 1.22 20.72 -10.27
CA LEU A 262 2.45 19.96 -10.43
C LEU A 262 3.14 20.31 -11.75
N LEU A 263 4.45 20.25 -11.76
CA LEU A 263 5.23 20.33 -12.98
C LEU A 263 4.70 19.37 -14.06
N PRO A 264 4.80 19.70 -15.34
CA PRO A 264 4.43 18.80 -16.42
C PRO A 264 5.11 17.43 -16.28
N ALA A 265 4.48 16.40 -16.79
CA ALA A 265 5.08 15.06 -16.79
C ALA A 265 6.40 15.05 -17.57
N ALA A 266 7.47 14.59 -16.93
CA ALA A 266 8.81 14.52 -17.46
C ALA A 266 9.46 13.15 -17.11
N PRO A 267 10.49 12.72 -17.86
CA PRO A 267 11.19 11.46 -17.56
C PRO A 267 11.91 11.45 -16.21
N SER A 268 12.33 12.60 -15.72
CA SER A 268 13.00 12.79 -14.44
C SER A 268 12.80 14.19 -13.88
N TYR A 269 12.92 14.32 -12.57
CA TYR A 269 12.86 15.58 -11.85
C TYR A 269 14.07 15.74 -10.95
N GLU A 270 14.63 16.94 -10.90
CA GLU A 270 15.69 17.26 -9.96
C GLU A 270 15.08 17.58 -8.61
N VAL A 271 15.58 16.91 -7.57
CA VAL A 271 15.20 17.11 -6.17
C VAL A 271 16.46 17.36 -5.35
N PRO A 272 16.37 18.17 -4.30
CA PRO A 272 17.53 18.47 -3.46
C PRO A 272 18.03 17.22 -2.72
N PRO A 273 19.33 17.16 -2.32
CA PRO A 273 19.84 16.18 -1.38
C PRO A 273 19.01 16.22 -0.10
N ALA A 274 18.61 15.06 0.40
CA ALA A 274 17.73 14.98 1.56
C ALA A 274 18.11 13.84 2.52
N TYR A 275 19.15 13.07 2.22
CA TYR A 275 19.58 11.97 3.07
C TYR A 275 20.08 12.46 4.42
N VAL A 276 19.43 12.04 5.48
CA VAL A 276 19.86 12.20 6.86
C VAL A 276 19.99 10.81 7.49
N PRO A 277 21.18 10.43 7.98
CA PRO A 277 21.34 9.14 8.65
C PRO A 277 20.59 9.14 9.98
N THR A 278 19.91 8.05 10.27
CA THR A 278 19.35 7.78 11.60
C THR A 278 20.44 7.45 12.60
N GLU A 279 20.10 7.39 13.90
CA GLU A 279 21.05 7.01 14.94
C GLU A 279 21.65 5.61 14.68
N GLY A 280 20.81 4.65 14.24
CA GLY A 280 21.22 3.30 13.86
C GLY A 280 22.11 3.25 12.63
N GLU A 281 21.79 4.03 11.58
CA GLU A 281 22.62 4.14 10.37
C GLU A 281 23.98 4.79 10.64
N ALA A 282 24.04 5.82 11.48
CA ALA A 282 25.27 6.50 11.87
C ALA A 282 26.19 5.58 12.68
N THR A 283 25.64 4.78 13.59
CA THR A 283 26.39 3.80 14.39
C THR A 283 27.05 2.75 13.51
N ARG A 284 26.32 2.26 12.48
CA ARG A 284 26.87 1.29 11.51
C ARG A 284 27.99 1.88 10.66
N SER A 285 27.86 3.13 10.25
CA SER A 285 28.89 3.82 9.46
C SER A 285 30.21 3.98 10.24
N ASN A 286 30.12 4.17 11.56
CA ASN A 286 31.24 4.33 12.44
C ASN A 286 31.85 3.02 12.98
N ALA A 287 31.17 1.87 12.73
CA ALA A 287 31.70 0.57 13.11
C ALA A 287 33.02 0.30 12.39
N PRO A 288 34.10 -0.11 13.12
CA PRO A 288 35.41 -0.36 12.53
C PRO A 288 35.26 -1.46 11.49
N LYS A 289 35.51 -1.12 10.20
CA LYS A 289 35.52 -2.10 9.10
C LYS A 289 36.47 -3.22 9.51
N LYS A 290 35.97 -4.39 9.92
CA LYS A 290 36.77 -5.60 10.09
C LYS A 290 37.54 -5.80 8.79
N LYS A 291 38.86 -5.45 8.81
CA LYS A 291 39.75 -5.76 7.71
C LYS A 291 39.63 -7.25 7.48
N ARG A 292 39.03 -7.64 6.34
CA ARG A 292 39.14 -9.00 5.84
C ARG A 292 40.63 -9.27 5.72
N SER A 293 41.17 -10.03 6.63
CA SER A 293 42.53 -10.56 6.55
C SER A 293 42.56 -11.39 5.27
N LEU A 294 43.18 -10.80 4.24
CA LEU A 294 43.64 -11.58 3.09
C LEU A 294 44.70 -12.52 3.65
N MET A 295 44.35 -13.77 3.90
CA MET A 295 45.32 -14.82 4.05
C MET A 295 46.22 -14.84 2.78
N PRO A 296 47.54 -14.72 2.94
CA PRO A 296 48.43 -14.86 1.78
C PRO A 296 48.29 -16.27 1.25
N SER A 297 47.97 -16.37 -0.04
CA SER A 297 47.96 -17.62 -0.80
C SER A 297 49.40 -18.18 -0.76
N ARG A 298 49.53 -19.32 -0.11
CA ARG A 298 50.79 -20.12 -0.10
C ARG A 298 50.98 -20.72 -1.51
N PRO A 299 52.16 -20.60 -2.12
CA PRO A 299 52.41 -21.19 -3.41
C PRO A 299 52.40 -22.71 -3.29
N ALA A 300 51.77 -23.37 -4.28
CA ALA A 300 51.79 -24.81 -4.45
C ALA A 300 53.20 -25.30 -4.78
N THR A 301 53.79 -26.12 -3.92
CA THR A 301 54.88 -27.03 -4.28
C THR A 301 54.37 -28.46 -4.28
N ALA A 302 54.53 -29.08 -5.40
CA ALA A 302 54.24 -30.48 -5.62
C ALA A 302 55.22 -31.37 -4.82
N ASP A 303 54.73 -32.53 -4.54
CA ASP A 303 55.30 -33.83 -4.19
C ASP A 303 55.07 -34.31 -2.77
N GLN A 304 54.32 -35.31 -2.67
CA GLN A 304 54.59 -36.67 -2.21
C GLN A 304 53.30 -37.36 -1.72
N ALA A 305 53.11 -38.49 -2.38
CA ALA A 305 52.10 -39.48 -2.07
C ALA A 305 52.38 -40.18 -0.74
N LEU A 306 51.32 -40.69 -0.16
CA LEU A 306 51.10 -42.00 0.41
C LEU A 306 50.21 -41.98 1.67
N THR A 307 49.08 -42.68 1.50
CA THR A 307 48.37 -43.51 2.50
C THR A 307 48.21 -43.03 3.95
N GLU A 308 46.96 -42.69 4.33
CA GLU A 308 46.36 -43.40 5.45
C GLU A 308 44.83 -43.18 5.48
N THR A 309 44.15 -44.32 5.61
CA THR A 309 42.70 -44.48 5.75
C THR A 309 42.26 -43.87 7.06
N GLY A 310 41.44 -42.85 6.99
CA GLY A 310 40.72 -42.27 8.16
C GLY A 310 39.31 -41.90 7.75
N ALA A 311 38.36 -42.76 8.12
CA ALA A 311 36.93 -42.55 7.97
C ALA A 311 36.54 -41.30 8.79
N TYR A 312 36.09 -40.25 8.11
CA TYR A 312 35.36 -39.21 8.72
C TYR A 312 33.87 -39.45 8.50
N GLU A 313 33.21 -39.74 9.62
CA GLU A 313 31.75 -39.73 9.73
C GLU A 313 31.26 -38.33 9.38
N ILE A 314 30.64 -38.17 8.21
CA ILE A 314 29.88 -36.98 7.86
C ILE A 314 28.54 -37.08 8.61
N ALA A 315 28.39 -36.30 9.65
CA ALA A 315 27.12 -36.16 10.33
C ALA A 315 26.11 -35.51 9.36
N ASP A 316 25.21 -36.31 8.86
CA ASP A 316 24.00 -35.90 8.13
C ASP A 316 23.10 -35.11 9.08
N THR A 317 23.13 -33.78 9.00
CA THR A 317 22.24 -32.89 9.77
C THR A 317 21.18 -32.18 8.92
N ASP A 318 20.91 -32.59 7.69
CA ASP A 318 19.94 -31.92 6.84
C ASP A 318 18.67 -32.70 6.46
N ASN A 319 18.42 -33.86 7.08
CA ASN A 319 17.27 -34.68 6.69
C ASN A 319 16.08 -34.67 7.68
N SER A 320 16.08 -33.79 8.69
CA SER A 320 14.97 -33.72 9.65
C SER A 320 13.83 -32.77 9.21
N ASN A 321 14.10 -31.80 8.35
CA ASN A 321 13.09 -30.81 7.94
C ASN A 321 12.18 -31.29 6.80
N SER A 322 12.68 -32.10 5.87
CA SER A 322 11.87 -32.64 4.76
C SER A 322 10.84 -33.67 5.19
N LEU A 323 11.19 -34.52 6.16
CA LEU A 323 10.27 -35.51 6.76
C LEU A 323 9.17 -34.85 7.62
N GLY A 324 9.45 -33.69 8.21
CA GLY A 324 8.46 -32.90 8.96
C GLY A 324 7.41 -32.27 8.07
N LEU A 325 7.81 -31.65 6.98
CA LEU A 325 6.91 -31.00 6.01
C LEU A 325 6.03 -32.01 5.26
N GLN A 326 6.57 -33.16 4.89
CA GLN A 326 5.81 -34.24 4.24
C GLN A 326 4.74 -34.84 5.18
N ARG A 327 5.04 -35.01 6.47
CA ARG A 327 4.06 -35.47 7.48
C ARG A 327 2.99 -34.40 7.72
N ILE A 328 3.32 -33.12 7.71
CA ILE A 328 2.36 -32.02 7.87
C ILE A 328 1.41 -31.94 6.67
N SER A 329 1.89 -32.10 5.43
CA SER A 329 1.03 -32.05 4.24
C SER A 329 0.03 -33.22 4.19
N VAL A 330 0.44 -34.43 4.56
CA VAL A 330 -0.44 -35.60 4.65
C VAL A 330 -1.49 -35.39 5.75
N LEU A 331 -1.11 -34.85 6.89
CA LEU A 331 -2.02 -34.59 8.02
C LEU A 331 -3.05 -33.50 7.67
N LEU A 332 -2.64 -32.43 7.00
CA LEU A 332 -3.52 -31.38 6.47
C LEU A 332 -4.49 -31.94 5.41
N GLY A 333 -4.04 -32.83 4.52
CA GLY A 333 -4.88 -33.48 3.54
C GLY A 333 -5.97 -34.36 4.17
N LEU A 334 -5.63 -35.14 5.23
CA LEU A 334 -6.58 -35.95 5.95
C LEU A 334 -7.62 -35.13 6.71
N VAL A 335 -7.20 -34.05 7.37
CA VAL A 335 -8.11 -33.15 8.08
C VAL A 335 -9.04 -32.43 7.11
N GLY A 336 -8.52 -31.91 5.97
CA GLY A 336 -9.33 -31.29 4.94
C GLY A 336 -10.37 -32.23 4.32
N GLY A 337 -9.99 -33.49 4.06
CA GLY A 337 -10.87 -34.54 3.57
C GLY A 337 -11.98 -34.87 4.56
N LEU A 338 -11.68 -34.97 5.87
CA LEU A 338 -12.66 -35.22 6.90
C LEU A 338 -13.70 -34.10 7.03
N ILE A 339 -13.26 -32.85 6.99
CA ILE A 339 -14.15 -31.66 7.05
C ILE A 339 -15.04 -31.62 5.80
N LEU A 340 -14.52 -31.97 4.62
CA LEU A 340 -15.27 -31.99 3.37
C LEU A 340 -16.39 -33.05 3.41
N VAL A 341 -16.08 -34.28 3.87
CA VAL A 341 -17.07 -35.36 4.02
C VAL A 341 -18.13 -34.98 5.05
N THR A 342 -17.73 -34.41 6.18
CA THR A 342 -18.68 -33.94 7.20
C THR A 342 -19.58 -32.81 6.67
N GLY A 343 -19.03 -31.89 5.90
CA GLY A 343 -19.80 -30.86 5.22
C GLY A 343 -20.83 -31.40 4.24
N LEU A 344 -20.46 -32.43 3.48
CA LEU A 344 -21.36 -33.08 2.51
C LEU A 344 -22.56 -33.76 3.24
N VAL A 345 -22.33 -34.38 4.38
CA VAL A 345 -23.40 -34.98 5.21
C VAL A 345 -24.31 -33.89 5.80
N LEU A 346 -23.73 -32.77 6.23
CA LEU A 346 -24.48 -31.67 6.84
C LEU A 346 -25.36 -30.90 5.85
N VAL A 347 -25.09 -30.97 4.56
CA VAL A 347 -25.93 -30.32 3.51
C VAL A 347 -27.38 -30.82 3.56
N PHE A 348 -27.59 -32.10 3.94
CA PHE A 348 -28.94 -32.70 4.04
C PHE A 348 -29.71 -32.22 5.27
N PHE A 349 -29.05 -31.82 6.36
CA PHE A 349 -29.70 -31.42 7.61
C PHE A 349 -29.75 -29.91 7.80
N LYS A 350 -28.70 -29.18 7.39
CA LYS A 350 -28.60 -27.71 7.46
C LYS A 350 -27.77 -27.19 6.29
N PRO A 351 -28.40 -26.88 5.14
CA PRO A 351 -27.70 -26.62 3.87
C PRO A 351 -26.65 -25.50 3.96
N LEU A 352 -26.93 -24.45 4.74
CA LEU A 352 -26.00 -23.32 4.86
C LEU A 352 -24.69 -23.71 5.59
N LEU A 353 -24.74 -24.54 6.61
CA LEU A 353 -23.57 -25.04 7.34
C LEU A 353 -22.81 -26.11 6.53
N GLY A 354 -23.53 -26.92 5.74
CA GLY A 354 -22.92 -27.91 4.88
C GLY A 354 -22.09 -27.29 3.75
N ILE A 355 -22.61 -26.25 3.09
CA ILE A 355 -21.88 -25.52 2.05
C ILE A 355 -20.62 -24.86 2.61
N LEU A 356 -20.70 -24.25 3.78
CA LEU A 356 -19.55 -23.68 4.46
C LEU A 356 -18.46 -24.72 4.77
N GLY A 357 -18.86 -25.92 5.23
CA GLY A 357 -17.96 -27.05 5.50
C GLY A 357 -17.26 -27.55 4.25
N ILE A 358 -17.99 -27.66 3.12
CA ILE A 358 -17.42 -28.08 1.83
C ILE A 358 -16.36 -27.08 1.35
N VAL A 359 -16.66 -25.78 1.39
CA VAL A 359 -15.72 -24.72 0.95
C VAL A 359 -14.46 -24.73 1.83
N LEU A 360 -14.62 -24.86 3.14
CA LEU A 360 -13.48 -24.87 4.07
C LEU A 360 -12.62 -26.13 3.88
N GLY A 361 -13.24 -27.29 3.73
CA GLY A 361 -12.54 -28.55 3.48
C GLY A 361 -11.78 -28.56 2.15
N ALA A 362 -12.38 -28.04 1.09
CA ALA A 362 -11.73 -27.91 -0.22
C ALA A 362 -10.52 -26.97 -0.17
N SER A 363 -10.63 -25.86 0.56
CA SER A 363 -9.52 -24.90 0.72
C SER A 363 -8.35 -25.52 1.48
N VAL A 364 -8.58 -26.27 2.55
CA VAL A 364 -7.52 -26.95 3.30
C VAL A 364 -6.87 -28.06 2.49
N ALA A 365 -7.65 -28.83 1.73
CA ALA A 365 -7.12 -29.87 0.83
C ALA A 365 -6.28 -29.28 -0.31
N PHE A 366 -6.69 -28.14 -0.85
CA PHE A 366 -5.93 -27.42 -1.88
C PHE A 366 -4.59 -26.89 -1.34
N LEU A 367 -4.59 -26.36 -0.11
CA LEU A 367 -3.36 -25.91 0.55
C LEU A 367 -2.37 -27.07 0.78
N ALA A 368 -2.88 -28.27 1.11
CA ALA A 368 -2.06 -29.46 1.28
C ALA A 368 -1.37 -29.89 -0.02
N LEU A 369 -2.05 -29.76 -1.18
CA LEU A 369 -1.49 -30.03 -2.50
C LEU A 369 -0.40 -29.01 -2.88
N PHE A 370 -0.53 -27.76 -2.47
CA PHE A 370 0.45 -26.71 -2.73
C PHE A 370 1.72 -26.93 -1.92
N VAL A 371 1.60 -27.26 -0.64
CA VAL A 371 2.75 -27.54 0.24
C VAL A 371 3.49 -28.82 -0.20
N GLY A 372 2.78 -29.79 -0.80
CA GLY A 372 3.39 -31.02 -1.33
C GLY A 372 4.10 -30.85 -2.69
N ARG A 373 3.77 -29.79 -3.44
CA ARG A 373 4.26 -29.59 -4.80
C ARG A 373 5.64 -28.93 -4.89
N ASP A 374 6.01 -28.12 -3.92
CA ASP A 374 7.33 -27.48 -3.87
C ASP A 374 8.50 -28.47 -3.66
N ASN A 375 8.21 -29.70 -3.21
CA ASN A 375 9.25 -30.72 -3.02
C ASN A 375 9.49 -31.64 -4.22
N SER A 376 8.72 -31.54 -5.31
CA SER A 376 8.88 -32.43 -6.47
C SER A 376 9.82 -31.89 -7.57
N TYR A 377 10.25 -30.63 -7.48
CA TYR A 377 11.14 -30.04 -8.45
C TYR A 377 12.64 -30.19 -8.15
N THR A 378 13.01 -30.81 -7.01
CA THR A 378 14.41 -30.98 -6.59
C THR A 378 14.99 -32.36 -6.89
N GLU A 379 14.20 -33.33 -7.36
CA GLU A 379 14.69 -34.72 -7.60
C GLU A 379 14.97 -35.06 -9.07
N GLU A 380 14.66 -34.19 -10.05
CA GLU A 380 14.80 -34.54 -11.46
C GLU A 380 16.08 -34.00 -12.16
N GLU A 381 16.93 -33.26 -11.44
CA GLU A 381 18.15 -32.62 -12.03
C GLU A 381 19.48 -33.34 -11.71
N VAL A 382 19.46 -34.50 -11.07
CA VAL A 382 20.71 -35.26 -10.71
C VAL A 382 20.90 -36.57 -11.47
N SER A 383 20.15 -36.82 -12.54
CA SER A 383 20.38 -38.02 -13.37
C SER A 383 20.53 -37.69 -14.86
N ALA A 384 21.63 -37.03 -15.20
CA ALA A 384 22.16 -37.03 -16.57
C ALA A 384 23.67 -37.05 -16.50
N ASP A 385 24.22 -38.25 -16.45
CA ASP A 385 25.63 -38.55 -16.65
C ASP A 385 25.99 -38.48 -18.15
N PRO A 386 27.01 -37.75 -18.58
CA PRO A 386 27.48 -37.77 -19.94
C PRO A 386 28.70 -38.67 -20.04
N LEU A 387 28.55 -39.85 -20.60
CA LEU A 387 29.65 -40.56 -21.18
C LEU A 387 29.53 -40.51 -22.71
N GLU A 388 30.73 -40.28 -23.31
CA GLU A 388 31.19 -40.59 -24.68
C GLU A 388 31.02 -39.50 -25.76
N HIS A 389 32.03 -38.81 -26.13
CA HIS A 389 33.16 -38.98 -27.08
C HIS A 389 34.00 -37.71 -27.18
#